data_d1f8c5aa569a053e4b941442873befda
#
_entry.id   d1f8c5aa569a053e4b941442873befda
#
_cell.length_a   1.000
_cell.length_b   1.000
_cell.length_c   1.000
_cell.angle_alpha   90.00
_cell.angle_beta   90.00
_cell.angle_gamma   90.00
#
_symmetry.space_group_name_H-M   'P 1'
#
loop_
_entity.id
_entity.type
_entity.pdbx_description
1 polymer ?
#
loop_
_entity_poly.entity_id
_entity_poly.type
_entity_poly.pdbx_seq_one_letter_code
_entity_poly.pdbx_strand_id
1 'polypeptide(L)'
;MKFRKIGFVASQKPEAIEALKKLKKLYKNVPPNKADIIVALGGDGTILKCLHDYLKKKIPIYGMNRGFVGFLMNQYSESNLEKRLSEAIPCKLYPLKIKSFDAKGNIKEGLAFNDVSMIRNSPRIAKIKVKVNNKTRIDDFLGDGCLISTPAGSSAYNLSLRGPVIPVGTDVLALTPISPYRPRRWRGALLNNNAKITLLSLDYKTRPVRAEADFMEFKNITKLEIELEKKKFM
;
A
#
# COMPACT_ATOMS: atom_id res chain seq x y z
N MET A 1 16.89 -15.04 -13.10
CA MET A 1 15.76 -15.63 -13.88
C MET A 1 15.87 -15.16 -15.33
N LYS A 2 15.60 -16.02 -16.35
CA LYS A 2 15.51 -15.56 -17.75
C LYS A 2 14.06 -15.22 -18.07
N PHE A 3 13.77 -13.95 -18.28
CA PHE A 3 12.46 -13.48 -18.75
C PHE A 3 12.50 -13.44 -20.28
N ARG A 4 11.50 -14.05 -20.93
CA ARG A 4 11.40 -14.11 -22.41
C ARG A 4 10.43 -13.09 -22.99
N LYS A 5 9.44 -12.69 -22.19
CA LYS A 5 8.35 -11.81 -22.60
C LYS A 5 8.28 -10.61 -21.65
N ILE A 6 8.69 -9.46 -22.14
CA ILE A 6 8.67 -8.21 -21.37
C ILE A 6 7.40 -7.43 -21.71
N GLY A 7 6.65 -7.02 -20.70
CA GLY A 7 5.54 -6.07 -20.83
C GLY A 7 5.95 -4.71 -20.28
N PHE A 8 5.49 -3.63 -20.90
CA PHE A 8 5.76 -2.28 -20.44
C PHE A 8 4.47 -1.60 -20.00
N VAL A 9 4.51 -0.94 -18.84
CA VAL A 9 3.45 -0.07 -18.32
C VAL A 9 4.06 1.29 -17.97
N ALA A 10 3.42 2.38 -18.32
CA ALA A 10 3.89 3.72 -18.00
C ALA A 10 2.81 4.54 -17.30
N SER A 11 3.23 5.46 -16.42
CA SER A 11 2.34 6.52 -15.93
C SER A 11 1.99 7.49 -17.06
N GLN A 12 1.01 8.36 -16.82
CA GLN A 12 0.59 9.38 -17.81
C GLN A 12 1.55 10.56 -17.94
N LYS A 13 2.67 10.57 -17.19
CA LYS A 13 3.67 11.64 -17.27
C LYS A 13 4.40 11.61 -18.60
N PRO A 14 4.68 12.79 -19.22
CA PRO A 14 5.38 12.85 -20.51
C PRO A 14 6.68 12.06 -20.57
N GLU A 15 7.50 12.15 -19.51
CA GLU A 15 8.80 11.47 -19.41
C GLU A 15 8.65 9.93 -19.37
N ALA A 16 7.57 9.43 -18.77
CA ALA A 16 7.29 8.00 -18.72
C ALA A 16 6.77 7.48 -20.08
N ILE A 17 5.95 8.28 -20.76
CA ILE A 17 5.43 7.97 -22.10
C ILE A 17 6.57 7.96 -23.12
N GLU A 18 7.49 8.94 -23.05
CA GLU A 18 8.66 8.97 -23.92
C GLU A 18 9.55 7.75 -23.69
N ALA A 19 9.85 7.42 -22.42
CA ALA A 19 10.62 6.24 -22.06
C ALA A 19 9.95 4.95 -22.58
N LEU A 20 8.62 4.85 -22.49
CA LEU A 20 7.86 3.73 -23.03
C LEU A 20 8.05 3.57 -24.52
N LYS A 21 7.98 4.68 -25.30
CA LYS A 21 8.17 4.66 -26.76
C LYS A 21 9.60 4.20 -27.13
N LYS A 22 10.61 4.68 -26.41
CA LYS A 22 12.01 4.30 -26.62
C LYS A 22 12.26 2.82 -26.34
N LEU A 23 11.82 2.34 -25.17
CA LEU A 23 12.02 0.95 -24.76
C LEU A 23 11.27 -0.04 -25.66
N LYS A 24 10.06 0.30 -26.13
CA LYS A 24 9.33 -0.53 -27.09
C LYS A 24 10.00 -0.66 -28.46
N LYS A 25 10.78 0.35 -28.87
CA LYS A 25 11.59 0.28 -30.09
C LYS A 25 12.84 -0.60 -29.92
N LEU A 26 13.45 -0.56 -28.72
CA LEU A 26 14.71 -1.25 -28.44
C LEU A 26 14.52 -2.72 -28.07
N TYR A 27 13.39 -3.07 -27.44
CA TYR A 27 13.17 -4.41 -26.89
C TYR A 27 11.88 -5.03 -27.42
N LYS A 28 11.96 -6.34 -27.76
CA LYS A 28 10.74 -7.13 -28.05
C LYS A 28 9.82 -7.10 -26.86
N ASN A 29 8.55 -6.76 -27.10
CA ASN A 29 7.59 -6.64 -26.02
C ASN A 29 6.25 -7.29 -26.37
N VAL A 30 5.51 -7.62 -25.33
CA VAL A 30 4.16 -8.21 -25.41
C VAL A 30 3.18 -7.37 -24.59
N PRO A 31 1.86 -7.53 -24.80
CA PRO A 31 0.88 -6.95 -23.89
C PRO A 31 1.18 -7.36 -22.43
N PRO A 32 1.09 -6.43 -21.46
CA PRO A 32 1.49 -6.70 -20.07
C PRO A 32 0.83 -7.92 -19.43
N ASN A 33 -0.42 -8.22 -19.82
CA ASN A 33 -1.14 -9.40 -19.34
C ASN A 33 -0.63 -10.75 -19.87
N LYS A 34 0.26 -10.75 -20.87
CA LYS A 34 0.93 -11.93 -21.48
C LYS A 34 2.43 -11.96 -21.18
N ALA A 35 2.93 -11.04 -20.35
CA ALA A 35 4.34 -10.91 -20.02
C ALA A 35 4.77 -11.88 -18.92
N ASP A 36 6.06 -12.22 -18.92
CA ASP A 36 6.73 -12.94 -17.81
C ASP A 36 7.23 -11.95 -16.74
N ILE A 37 7.43 -10.69 -17.12
CA ILE A 37 7.81 -9.58 -16.24
C ILE A 37 7.25 -8.27 -16.80
N ILE A 38 6.84 -7.39 -15.91
CA ILE A 38 6.38 -6.04 -16.25
C ILE A 38 7.44 -5.03 -15.85
N VAL A 39 7.83 -4.19 -16.81
CA VAL A 39 8.66 -3.01 -16.56
C VAL A 39 7.72 -1.82 -16.40
N ALA A 40 7.66 -1.29 -15.17
CA ALA A 40 6.81 -0.15 -14.80
C ALA A 40 7.61 1.15 -14.85
N LEU A 41 7.19 2.10 -15.69
CA LEU A 41 7.83 3.40 -15.91
C LEU A 41 7.04 4.50 -15.20
N GLY A 42 7.61 5.10 -14.18
CA GLY A 42 6.90 6.14 -13.39
C GLY A 42 7.49 6.34 -12.01
N GLY A 43 6.66 6.43 -11.00
CA GLY A 43 7.01 6.41 -9.57
C GLY A 43 6.33 5.26 -8.85
N ASP A 44 6.42 5.23 -7.51
CA ASP A 44 5.88 4.16 -6.66
C ASP A 44 4.37 3.91 -6.90
N GLY A 45 3.58 4.95 -7.17
CA GLY A 45 2.18 4.80 -7.54
C GLY A 45 1.94 3.99 -8.82
N THR A 46 2.90 3.96 -9.75
CA THR A 46 2.83 3.11 -10.96
C THR A 46 3.08 1.66 -10.59
N ILE A 47 4.04 1.38 -9.70
CA ILE A 47 4.25 0.03 -9.15
C ILE A 47 3.00 -0.41 -8.40
N LEU A 48 2.47 0.42 -7.51
CA LEU A 48 1.28 0.12 -6.72
C LEU A 48 0.09 -0.29 -7.62
N LYS A 49 -0.15 0.46 -8.69
CA LYS A 49 -1.16 0.11 -9.68
C LYS A 49 -0.88 -1.26 -10.33
N CYS A 50 0.34 -1.51 -10.76
CA CYS A 50 0.72 -2.80 -11.34
C CYS A 50 0.57 -3.96 -10.34
N LEU A 51 0.89 -3.74 -9.05
CA LEU A 51 0.69 -4.74 -8.01
C LEU A 51 -0.79 -5.16 -7.91
N HIS A 52 -1.72 -4.22 -7.94
CA HIS A 52 -3.15 -4.51 -7.95
C HIS A 52 -3.62 -5.18 -9.24
N ASP A 53 -3.23 -4.65 -10.40
CA ASP A 53 -3.70 -5.12 -11.70
C ASP A 53 -3.25 -6.56 -12.01
N TYR A 54 -2.04 -6.94 -11.54
CA TYR A 54 -1.40 -8.22 -11.90
C TYR A 54 -1.28 -9.21 -10.74
N LEU A 55 -1.80 -8.91 -9.56
CA LEU A 55 -1.75 -9.78 -8.37
C LEU A 55 -2.23 -11.21 -8.65
N LYS A 56 -3.34 -11.38 -9.38
CA LYS A 56 -3.89 -12.70 -9.70
C LYS A 56 -2.94 -13.56 -10.53
N LYS A 57 -2.15 -12.93 -11.40
CA LYS A 57 -1.20 -13.60 -12.29
C LYS A 57 0.19 -13.76 -11.69
N LYS A 58 0.47 -13.07 -10.59
CA LYS A 58 1.77 -13.03 -9.92
C LYS A 58 2.92 -12.70 -10.88
N ILE A 59 2.70 -11.76 -11.81
CA ILE A 59 3.73 -11.33 -12.76
C ILE A 59 4.68 -10.39 -12.05
N PRO A 60 6.00 -10.68 -11.97
CA PRO A 60 6.98 -9.80 -11.34
C PRO A 60 6.98 -8.40 -11.97
N ILE A 61 7.24 -7.38 -11.15
CA ILE A 61 7.26 -5.99 -11.59
C ILE A 61 8.65 -5.42 -11.33
N TYR A 62 9.24 -4.84 -12.36
CA TYR A 62 10.50 -4.11 -12.28
C TYR A 62 10.24 -2.63 -12.52
N GLY A 63 10.33 -1.82 -11.45
CA GLY A 63 10.12 -0.38 -11.55
C GLY A 63 11.36 0.36 -12.08
N MET A 64 11.18 1.29 -13.01
CA MET A 64 12.21 2.26 -13.42
C MET A 64 11.68 3.68 -13.23
N ASN A 65 12.43 4.49 -12.48
CA ASN A 65 11.99 5.82 -12.07
C ASN A 65 11.90 6.79 -13.26
N ARG A 66 10.70 7.29 -13.52
CA ARG A 66 10.38 8.41 -14.41
C ARG A 66 9.48 9.42 -13.69
N GLY A 67 9.73 9.63 -12.40
CA GLY A 67 9.06 10.57 -11.51
C GLY A 67 10.08 11.31 -10.66
N PHE A 68 9.65 11.88 -9.53
CA PHE A 68 10.56 12.59 -8.62
C PHE A 68 11.40 11.59 -7.80
N VAL A 69 10.83 11.04 -6.75
CA VAL A 69 11.47 10.07 -5.84
C VAL A 69 10.63 8.81 -5.82
N GLY A 70 11.27 7.65 -5.82
CA GLY A 70 10.60 6.36 -5.68
C GLY A 70 11.46 5.43 -4.82
N PHE A 71 10.88 4.91 -3.74
CA PHE A 71 11.53 3.96 -2.84
C PHE A 71 11.52 2.53 -3.38
N LEU A 72 10.58 2.23 -4.28
CA LEU A 72 10.43 0.92 -4.93
C LEU A 72 11.00 0.90 -6.36
N MET A 73 11.62 1.99 -6.80
CA MET A 73 12.07 2.18 -8.18
C MET A 73 13.57 2.01 -8.33
N ASN A 74 13.98 1.37 -9.44
CA ASN A 74 15.36 1.37 -9.91
C ASN A 74 15.64 2.60 -10.78
N GLN A 75 16.91 2.93 -10.96
CA GLN A 75 17.32 3.99 -11.86
C GLN A 75 16.90 3.66 -13.31
N TYR A 76 16.37 4.65 -14.03
CA TYR A 76 16.05 4.51 -15.43
C TYR A 76 17.33 4.36 -16.29
N SER A 77 17.29 3.42 -17.21
CA SER A 77 18.28 3.28 -18.28
C SER A 77 17.64 2.55 -19.46
N GLU A 78 17.99 2.98 -20.66
CA GLU A 78 17.54 2.35 -21.92
C GLU A 78 18.40 1.13 -22.28
N SER A 79 19.64 1.08 -21.81
CA SER A 79 20.59 0.02 -22.15
C SER A 79 20.54 -1.17 -21.21
N ASN A 80 20.94 -2.33 -21.73
CA ASN A 80 21.15 -3.57 -20.97
C ASN A 80 19.97 -4.04 -20.12
N LEU A 81 18.71 -3.77 -20.58
CA LEU A 81 17.52 -4.09 -19.81
C LEU A 81 17.44 -5.58 -19.45
N GLU A 82 17.67 -6.47 -20.43
CA GLU A 82 17.58 -7.92 -20.21
C GLU A 82 18.59 -8.41 -19.15
N LYS A 83 19.82 -7.86 -19.16
CA LYS A 83 20.83 -8.14 -18.14
C LYS A 83 20.37 -7.67 -16.78
N ARG A 84 19.91 -6.43 -16.66
CA ARG A 84 19.40 -5.84 -15.40
C ARG A 84 18.23 -6.62 -14.83
N LEU A 85 17.30 -7.09 -15.68
CA LEU A 85 16.18 -7.93 -15.27
C LEU A 85 16.66 -9.30 -14.76
N SER A 86 17.69 -9.89 -15.38
CA SER A 86 18.22 -11.19 -14.97
C SER A 86 18.99 -11.14 -13.65
N GLU A 87 19.62 -10.01 -13.35
CA GLU A 87 20.42 -9.75 -12.14
C GLU A 87 19.57 -9.16 -11.00
N ALA A 88 18.33 -8.77 -11.25
CA ALA A 88 17.45 -8.19 -10.25
C ALA A 88 17.14 -9.18 -9.12
N ILE A 89 17.23 -8.69 -7.88
CA ILE A 89 16.88 -9.46 -6.68
C ILE A 89 15.38 -9.32 -6.43
N PRO A 90 14.61 -10.42 -6.48
CA PRO A 90 13.17 -10.38 -6.26
C PRO A 90 12.85 -10.15 -4.78
N CYS A 91 11.91 -9.25 -4.52
CA CYS A 91 11.35 -9.03 -3.19
C CYS A 91 9.85 -9.31 -3.20
N LYS A 92 9.36 -10.07 -2.21
CA LYS A 92 7.94 -10.38 -2.08
C LYS A 92 7.22 -9.28 -1.29
N LEU A 93 6.17 -8.73 -1.87
CA LEU A 93 5.28 -7.78 -1.21
C LEU A 93 3.96 -8.46 -0.88
N TYR A 94 3.56 -8.39 0.39
CA TYR A 94 2.31 -8.93 0.90
C TYR A 94 1.33 -7.79 1.16
N PRO A 95 0.11 -7.81 0.60
CA PRO A 95 -0.89 -6.79 0.89
C PRO A 95 -1.51 -6.98 2.27
N LEU A 96 -2.03 -5.91 2.84
CA LEU A 96 -2.99 -5.95 3.93
C LEU A 96 -4.34 -6.43 3.39
N LYS A 97 -4.98 -7.37 4.06
CA LYS A 97 -6.38 -7.74 3.87
C LYS A 97 -7.24 -6.92 4.81
N ILE A 98 -8.31 -6.38 4.28
CA ILE A 98 -9.23 -5.49 4.99
C ILE A 98 -10.63 -6.09 4.97
N LYS A 99 -11.32 -6.01 6.12
CA LYS A 99 -12.76 -6.18 6.24
C LYS A 99 -13.34 -4.97 6.93
N SER A 100 -14.16 -4.21 6.20
CA SER A 100 -14.89 -3.07 6.74
C SER A 100 -16.33 -3.46 7.03
N PHE A 101 -16.87 -2.98 8.13
CA PHE A 101 -18.25 -3.20 8.57
C PHE A 101 -18.95 -1.87 8.71
N ASP A 102 -20.14 -1.74 8.14
CA ASP A 102 -20.99 -0.56 8.33
C ASP A 102 -21.96 -0.75 9.54
N ALA A 103 -22.76 0.27 9.80
CA ALA A 103 -23.75 0.24 10.90
C ALA A 103 -24.91 -0.75 10.67
N LYS A 104 -25.10 -1.21 9.44
CA LYS A 104 -26.11 -2.21 9.07
C LYS A 104 -25.57 -3.64 9.11
N GLY A 105 -24.26 -3.80 9.41
CA GLY A 105 -23.58 -5.10 9.42
C GLY A 105 -23.10 -5.57 8.02
N ASN A 106 -23.24 -4.76 6.98
CA ASN A 106 -22.70 -5.12 5.68
C ASN A 106 -21.17 -5.15 5.73
N ILE A 107 -20.58 -6.14 5.04
CA ILE A 107 -19.13 -6.36 4.99
C ILE A 107 -18.63 -6.05 3.59
N LYS A 108 -17.55 -5.26 3.50
CA LYS A 108 -16.78 -5.09 2.27
C LYS A 108 -15.34 -5.47 2.52
N GLU A 109 -14.74 -6.20 1.59
CA GLU A 109 -13.34 -6.64 1.67
C GLU A 109 -12.48 -5.90 0.65
N GLY A 110 -11.20 -5.78 0.94
CA GLY A 110 -10.21 -5.18 0.05
C GLY A 110 -8.79 -5.63 0.37
N LEU A 111 -7.86 -5.19 -0.48
CA LEU A 111 -6.42 -5.39 -0.31
C LEU A 111 -5.69 -4.06 -0.49
N ALA A 112 -4.67 -3.81 0.31
CA ALA A 112 -3.79 -2.67 0.17
C ALA A 112 -2.32 -3.10 0.27
N PHE A 113 -1.48 -2.68 -0.68
CA PHE A 113 -0.05 -2.94 -0.64
C PHE A 113 0.71 -1.90 0.19
N ASN A 114 0.25 -0.65 0.20
CA ASN A 114 0.86 0.39 1.02
C ASN A 114 0.28 0.44 2.42
N ASP A 115 -0.95 0.94 2.54
CA ASP A 115 -1.52 1.24 3.85
C ASP A 115 -3.06 1.22 3.84
N VAL A 116 -3.59 1.17 5.04
CA VAL A 116 -5.01 1.26 5.36
C VAL A 116 -5.20 2.29 6.46
N SER A 117 -6.06 3.25 6.23
CA SER A 117 -6.39 4.25 7.24
C SER A 117 -7.87 4.23 7.61
N MET A 118 -8.16 4.55 8.88
CA MET A 118 -9.48 4.94 9.35
C MET A 118 -9.42 6.42 9.72
N ILE A 119 -10.16 7.27 9.00
CA ILE A 119 -10.07 8.73 9.09
C ILE A 119 -11.44 9.31 9.37
N ARG A 120 -11.49 10.39 10.16
CA ARG A 120 -12.73 11.15 10.41
C ARG A 120 -13.36 11.60 9.08
N ASN A 121 -14.69 11.53 9.03
CA ASN A 121 -15.49 11.98 7.89
C ASN A 121 -16.41 13.15 8.28
N SER A 122 -15.97 13.99 9.21
CA SER A 122 -16.65 15.18 9.67
C SER A 122 -15.64 16.16 10.28
N PRO A 123 -16.00 17.43 10.54
CA PRO A 123 -15.16 18.36 11.29
C PRO A 123 -14.82 17.90 12.71
N ARG A 124 -15.63 17.00 13.28
CA ARG A 124 -15.42 16.47 14.64
C ARG A 124 -14.27 15.47 14.65
N ILE A 125 -13.50 15.47 15.74
CA ILE A 125 -12.43 14.51 16.01
C ILE A 125 -12.96 13.07 16.01
N ALA A 126 -12.25 12.13 15.41
CA ALA A 126 -12.61 10.71 15.48
C ALA A 126 -12.37 10.17 16.89
N LYS A 127 -13.21 9.24 17.32
CA LYS A 127 -13.05 8.45 18.55
C LYS A 127 -12.93 6.98 18.16
N ILE A 128 -11.75 6.40 18.34
CA ILE A 128 -11.41 5.07 17.83
C ILE A 128 -10.87 4.20 18.97
N LYS A 129 -11.43 3.00 19.11
CA LYS A 129 -10.83 1.96 19.96
C LYS A 129 -9.90 1.11 19.11
N VAL A 130 -8.66 0.92 19.58
CA VAL A 130 -7.64 0.12 18.88
C VAL A 130 -7.43 -1.19 19.62
N LYS A 131 -7.64 -2.31 18.91
CA LYS A 131 -7.32 -3.66 19.40
C LYS A 131 -6.23 -4.28 18.56
N VAL A 132 -5.33 -5.03 19.20
CA VAL A 132 -4.31 -5.85 18.55
C VAL A 132 -4.40 -7.25 19.14
N ASN A 133 -4.59 -8.25 18.28
CA ASN A 133 -4.77 -9.66 18.66
C ASN A 133 -5.90 -9.82 19.70
N ASN A 134 -7.05 -9.19 19.43
CA ASN A 134 -8.25 -9.13 20.29
C ASN A 134 -8.07 -8.44 21.65
N LYS A 135 -6.87 -7.98 22.00
CA LYS A 135 -6.61 -7.22 23.22
C LYS A 135 -6.73 -5.73 22.95
N THR A 136 -7.53 -5.00 23.73
CA THR A 136 -7.59 -3.54 23.65
C THR A 136 -6.25 -2.96 24.05
N ARG A 137 -5.70 -2.11 23.19
CA ARG A 137 -4.45 -1.38 23.41
C ARG A 137 -4.69 0.09 23.68
N ILE A 138 -5.73 0.65 23.07
CA ILE A 138 -6.17 2.02 23.30
C ILE A 138 -7.70 1.99 23.33
N ASP A 139 -8.27 2.37 24.45
CA ASP A 139 -9.72 2.40 24.64
C ASP A 139 -10.35 3.56 23.87
N ASP A 140 -9.76 4.75 24.02
CA ASP A 140 -10.24 6.00 23.47
C ASP A 140 -9.10 6.77 22.79
N PHE A 141 -8.82 6.42 21.54
CA PHE A 141 -8.01 7.27 20.68
C PHE A 141 -8.85 8.44 20.19
N LEU A 142 -8.38 9.66 20.40
CA LEU A 142 -8.95 10.88 19.86
C LEU A 142 -7.94 11.53 18.92
N GLY A 143 -8.32 11.72 17.65
CA GLY A 143 -7.45 12.28 16.62
C GLY A 143 -8.19 12.36 15.29
N ASP A 144 -7.46 12.63 14.22
CA ASP A 144 -8.04 12.58 12.87
C ASP A 144 -8.22 11.14 12.38
N GLY A 145 -7.45 10.17 12.95
CA GLY A 145 -7.56 8.76 12.58
C GLY A 145 -6.34 7.92 12.96
N CYS A 146 -6.33 6.70 12.47
CA CYS A 146 -5.21 5.76 12.58
C CYS A 146 -4.90 5.13 11.22
N LEU A 147 -3.62 4.87 10.97
CA LEU A 147 -3.10 4.25 9.75
C LEU A 147 -2.32 2.99 10.10
N ILE A 148 -2.51 1.94 9.31
CA ILE A 148 -1.71 0.72 9.34
C ILE A 148 -0.96 0.62 8.02
N SER A 149 0.37 0.54 8.08
CA SER A 149 1.22 0.48 6.89
C SER A 149 2.04 -0.80 6.84
N THR A 150 2.22 -1.31 5.63
CA THR A 150 3.22 -2.32 5.31
C THR A 150 4.61 -1.67 5.26
N PRO A 151 5.71 -2.46 5.24
CA PRO A 151 7.04 -1.92 4.95
C PRO A 151 7.10 -1.16 3.62
N ALA A 152 6.46 -1.67 2.55
CA ALA A 152 6.44 -0.99 1.25
C ALA A 152 5.71 0.37 1.30
N GLY A 153 4.61 0.45 2.05
CA GLY A 153 3.84 1.69 2.25
C GLY A 153 4.44 2.63 3.28
N SER A 154 5.46 2.20 4.04
CA SER A 154 6.02 3.03 5.12
C SER A 154 6.62 4.35 4.65
N SER A 155 7.02 4.42 3.39
CA SER A 155 7.53 5.63 2.73
C SER A 155 6.43 6.48 2.04
N ALA A 156 5.16 6.02 2.09
CA ALA A 156 4.01 6.72 1.52
C ALA A 156 3.32 7.63 2.59
N TYR A 157 2.02 7.49 2.80
CA TYR A 157 1.28 8.32 3.76
C TYR A 157 1.79 8.18 5.19
N ASN A 158 2.25 6.99 5.57
CA ASN A 158 2.90 6.76 6.87
C ASN A 158 4.05 7.73 7.14
N LEU A 159 4.91 8.00 6.14
CA LEU A 159 6.01 8.96 6.27
C LEU A 159 5.50 10.38 6.49
N SER A 160 4.45 10.79 5.78
CA SER A 160 3.81 12.10 5.95
C SER A 160 3.26 12.30 7.37
N LEU A 161 2.85 11.21 8.02
CA LEU A 161 2.40 11.17 9.40
C LEU A 161 3.55 11.04 10.42
N ARG A 162 4.80 11.14 9.97
CA ARG A 162 6.01 10.95 10.78
C ARG A 162 6.13 9.54 11.36
N GLY A 163 5.51 8.55 10.72
CA GLY A 163 5.74 7.14 11.01
C GLY A 163 7.14 6.70 10.55
N PRO A 164 7.68 5.61 11.10
CA PRO A 164 9.00 5.11 10.74
C PRO A 164 9.02 4.59 9.29
N VAL A 165 10.10 4.84 8.57
CA VAL A 165 10.39 4.15 7.31
C VAL A 165 10.93 2.76 7.65
N ILE A 166 10.32 1.73 7.07
CA ILE A 166 10.60 0.33 7.37
C ILE A 166 11.20 -0.31 6.12
N PRO A 167 12.38 -0.96 6.22
CA PRO A 167 12.96 -1.66 5.08
C PRO A 167 12.01 -2.73 4.53
N VAL A 168 11.88 -2.78 3.21
CA VAL A 168 11.05 -3.80 2.54
C VAL A 168 11.59 -5.19 2.85
N GLY A 169 10.69 -6.14 3.13
CA GLY A 169 11.06 -7.50 3.55
C GLY A 169 11.14 -7.70 5.05
N THR A 170 10.94 -6.66 5.85
CA THR A 170 10.90 -6.77 7.32
C THR A 170 9.53 -7.29 7.80
N ASP A 171 9.53 -8.13 8.84
CA ASP A 171 8.32 -8.76 9.39
C ASP A 171 7.56 -7.88 10.41
N VAL A 172 7.33 -6.62 10.05
CA VAL A 172 6.62 -5.66 10.89
C VAL A 172 5.56 -4.87 10.11
N LEU A 173 4.59 -4.32 10.82
CA LEU A 173 3.61 -3.35 10.36
C LEU A 173 3.74 -2.09 11.20
N ALA A 174 3.55 -0.92 10.62
CA ALA A 174 3.43 0.31 11.38
C ALA A 174 1.96 0.61 11.70
N LEU A 175 1.67 0.93 12.96
CA LEU A 175 0.41 1.54 13.40
C LEU A 175 0.72 2.99 13.75
N THR A 176 0.25 3.92 12.94
CA THR A 176 0.59 5.33 13.02
C THR A 176 -0.66 6.18 13.26
N PRO A 177 -0.67 7.07 14.26
CA PRO A 177 -1.79 7.96 14.50
C PRO A 177 -1.81 9.11 13.49
N ILE A 178 -3.01 9.58 13.17
CA ILE A 178 -3.24 10.77 12.36
C ILE A 178 -3.67 11.90 13.29
N SER A 179 -2.85 12.95 13.43
CA SER A 179 -3.09 14.11 14.28
C SER A 179 -3.63 13.75 15.69
N PRO A 180 -2.89 12.99 16.51
CA PRO A 180 -3.39 12.51 17.81
C PRO A 180 -3.58 13.65 18.80
N TYR A 181 -4.80 13.77 19.34
CA TYR A 181 -5.12 14.63 20.49
C TYR A 181 -4.96 13.88 21.82
N ARG A 182 -5.39 12.60 21.86
CA ARG A 182 -5.20 11.66 22.99
C ARG A 182 -5.02 10.24 22.43
N PRO A 183 -4.04 9.45 22.94
CA PRO A 183 -3.03 9.83 23.96
C PRO A 183 -2.09 10.91 23.44
N ARG A 184 -1.75 11.87 24.27
CA ARG A 184 -0.82 12.96 23.88
C ARG A 184 0.56 12.40 23.57
N ARG A 185 1.20 12.91 22.50
CA ARG A 185 2.56 12.54 22.06
C ARG A 185 2.71 11.05 21.66
N TRP A 186 1.61 10.31 21.54
CA TRP A 186 1.71 8.96 21.01
C TRP A 186 2.12 8.99 19.54
N ARG A 187 3.22 8.33 19.25
CA ARG A 187 3.82 8.31 17.89
C ARG A 187 3.47 7.06 17.08
N GLY A 188 2.69 6.15 17.67
CA GLY A 188 2.34 4.89 17.06
C GLY A 188 3.14 3.71 17.65
N ALA A 189 3.10 2.60 16.96
CA ALA A 189 3.79 1.36 17.36
C ALA A 189 4.19 0.55 16.14
N LEU A 190 5.28 -0.20 16.26
CA LEU A 190 5.59 -1.29 15.35
C LEU A 190 4.96 -2.58 15.86
N LEU A 191 4.30 -3.29 14.99
CA LEU A 191 3.60 -4.53 15.28
C LEU A 191 4.22 -5.67 14.47
N ASN A 192 4.21 -6.88 15.02
CA ASN A 192 4.58 -8.05 14.23
C ASN A 192 3.62 -8.22 13.03
N ASN A 193 4.13 -8.69 11.90
CA ASN A 193 3.34 -8.88 10.68
C ASN A 193 2.21 -9.92 10.79
N ASN A 194 2.17 -10.71 11.89
CA ASN A 194 1.07 -11.62 12.22
C ASN A 194 -0.05 -10.93 13.02
N ALA A 195 0.11 -9.65 13.36
CA ALA A 195 -0.87 -8.94 14.16
C ALA A 195 -2.20 -8.82 13.42
N LYS A 196 -3.29 -9.09 14.14
CA LYS A 196 -4.66 -8.78 13.72
C LYS A 196 -5.06 -7.47 14.39
N ILE A 197 -5.29 -6.45 13.60
CA ILE A 197 -5.64 -5.11 14.07
C ILE A 197 -7.13 -4.89 13.86
N THR A 198 -7.82 -4.43 14.90
CA THR A 198 -9.21 -4.02 14.81
C THR A 198 -9.33 -2.57 15.25
N LEU A 199 -9.88 -1.74 14.39
CA LEU A 199 -10.25 -0.36 14.68
C LEU A 199 -11.77 -0.29 14.78
N LEU A 200 -12.27 0.21 15.94
CA LEU A 200 -13.69 0.40 16.18
C LEU A 200 -13.99 1.89 16.27
N SER A 201 -14.87 2.37 15.41
CA SER A 201 -15.39 3.73 15.51
C SER A 201 -16.35 3.81 16.69
N LEU A 202 -16.02 4.63 17.67
CA LEU A 202 -16.90 4.96 18.77
C LEU A 202 -17.69 6.21 18.40
N ASP A 203 -18.97 6.28 18.85
CA ASP A 203 -19.85 7.43 18.56
C ASP A 203 -20.06 7.69 17.05
N TYR A 204 -20.08 6.65 16.21
CA TYR A 204 -20.09 6.74 14.75
C TYR A 204 -21.24 7.61 14.19
N LYS A 205 -22.35 7.74 14.88
CA LYS A 205 -23.49 8.60 14.48
C LYS A 205 -23.12 10.08 14.50
N THR A 206 -22.34 10.51 15.49
CA THR A 206 -21.94 11.92 15.68
C THR A 206 -20.51 12.20 15.22
N ARG A 207 -19.70 11.16 15.09
CA ARG A 207 -18.28 11.18 14.68
C ARG A 207 -18.03 10.15 13.60
N PRO A 208 -18.67 10.30 12.42
CA PRO A 208 -18.51 9.32 11.33
C PRO A 208 -17.07 9.25 10.87
N VAL A 209 -16.67 8.05 10.46
CA VAL A 209 -15.37 7.78 9.88
C VAL A 209 -15.52 7.07 8.54
N ARG A 210 -14.48 7.18 7.70
CA ARG A 210 -14.28 6.38 6.51
C ARG A 210 -12.97 5.61 6.62
N ALA A 211 -12.79 4.56 5.83
CA ALA A 211 -11.50 3.94 5.64
C ALA A 211 -11.03 4.13 4.20
N GLU A 212 -9.71 4.24 4.05
CA GLU A 212 -9.03 4.27 2.77
C GLU A 212 -8.00 3.16 2.74
N ALA A 213 -7.87 2.48 1.60
CA ALA A 213 -6.95 1.36 1.40
C ALA A 213 -6.39 1.44 -0.02
N ASP A 214 -5.19 1.96 -0.17
CA ASP A 214 -4.60 2.34 -1.46
C ASP A 214 -5.58 3.21 -2.29
N PHE A 215 -6.22 2.61 -3.31
CA PHE A 215 -7.17 3.31 -4.20
C PHE A 215 -8.64 3.10 -3.83
N MET A 216 -8.93 2.39 -2.73
CA MET A 216 -10.30 2.06 -2.32
C MET A 216 -10.75 2.92 -1.15
N GLU A 217 -12.04 3.33 -1.19
CA GLU A 217 -12.70 4.04 -0.10
C GLU A 217 -13.87 3.22 0.46
N PHE A 218 -14.00 3.20 1.78
CA PHE A 218 -15.09 2.55 2.52
C PHE A 218 -15.77 3.60 3.40
N LYS A 219 -17.01 3.98 3.07
CA LYS A 219 -17.76 5.03 3.78
C LYS A 219 -18.62 4.48 4.91
N ASN A 220 -18.89 5.33 5.91
CA ASN A 220 -19.82 5.06 7.00
C ASN A 220 -19.54 3.77 7.76
N ILE A 221 -18.26 3.49 7.99
CA ILE A 221 -17.84 2.27 8.68
C ILE A 221 -17.90 2.43 10.19
N THR A 222 -18.16 1.32 10.87
CA THR A 222 -18.15 1.23 12.35
C THR A 222 -16.98 0.40 12.84
N LYS A 223 -16.50 -0.54 12.03
CA LYS A 223 -15.39 -1.43 12.37
C LYS A 223 -14.54 -1.70 11.15
N LEU A 224 -13.24 -1.81 11.37
CA LEU A 224 -12.25 -2.20 10.38
C LEU A 224 -11.36 -3.29 10.97
N GLU A 225 -11.26 -4.42 10.30
CA GLU A 225 -10.35 -5.51 10.62
C GLU A 225 -9.26 -5.57 9.56
N ILE A 226 -8.01 -5.65 10.01
CA ILE A 226 -6.82 -5.56 9.14
C ILE A 226 -5.84 -6.64 9.58
N GLU A 227 -5.35 -7.39 8.60
CA GLU A 227 -4.28 -8.40 8.78
C GLU A 227 -3.44 -8.50 7.50
N LEU A 228 -2.21 -9.00 7.59
CA LEU A 228 -1.40 -9.27 6.42
C LEU A 228 -1.91 -10.51 5.67
N GLU A 229 -2.11 -10.39 4.35
CA GLU A 229 -2.54 -11.49 3.48
C GLU A 229 -1.31 -12.27 2.98
N LYS A 230 -0.95 -13.36 3.68
CA LYS A 230 0.26 -14.14 3.37
C LYS A 230 0.12 -15.11 2.19
N LYS A 231 -1.10 -15.41 1.76
CA LYS A 231 -1.36 -16.31 0.62
C LYS A 231 -1.27 -15.60 -0.73
N LYS A 232 -1.46 -14.29 -0.74
CA LYS A 232 -1.37 -13.43 -1.92
C LYS A 232 -0.16 -12.52 -1.78
N PHE A 233 0.76 -12.59 -2.71
CA PHE A 233 1.97 -11.75 -2.76
C PHE A 233 2.40 -11.49 -4.19
N MET A 234 3.15 -10.42 -4.38
CA MET A 234 3.82 -10.05 -5.63
C MET A 234 5.32 -9.96 -5.42
#